data_6663ced758a88dac063934e8f4b35350
#
_entry.id   6663ced758a88dac063934e8f4b35350
#
_cell.length_a   1.000
_cell.length_b   1.000
_cell.length_c   1.000
_cell.angle_alpha   90.00
_cell.angle_beta   90.00
_cell.angle_gamma   90.00
#
_symmetry.space_group_name_H-M   'P 1'
#
loop_
_entity.id
_entity.type
_entity.pdbx_description
1 polymer ?
#
loop_
_entity_poly.entity_id
_entity_poly.type
_entity_poly.pdbx_seq_one_letter_code
_entity_poly.pdbx_strand_id
1 'polypeptide(L)'
;MKKIFFALILPVVVGSGLVLGNREIKNEAPKLSASKPLSAAERKAALKRWEATPDGINYKKWEASPEGKKVYASEAKIRKHLSAFSNMEAVVTALSLPPGSRLGFGVMVRINDDDYILSFGPLKSDKNLLSVNNEFQQLHSLKVNDKIIIRSHSVMHEPKYSYPIISGDYVERDNKTIYKRVPRKGGC
;
A
#
# COMPACT_ATOMS: atom_id res chain seq x y z
N MET A 1 63.37 5.46 13.57
CA MET A 1 62.72 4.44 14.40
C MET A 1 62.02 5.16 15.55
N LYS A 2 60.68 5.39 15.42
CA LYS A 2 59.87 6.02 16.47
C LYS A 2 58.96 4.94 17.07
N LYS A 3 59.18 4.63 18.35
CA LYS A 3 58.39 3.69 19.12
C LYS A 3 57.11 4.36 19.61
N ILE A 4 55.94 3.84 19.21
CA ILE A 4 54.66 4.29 19.67
C ILE A 4 54.25 3.40 20.85
N PHE A 5 54.12 4.00 22.06
CA PHE A 5 53.63 3.36 23.24
C PHE A 5 52.08 3.35 23.20
N PHE A 6 51.47 2.17 23.15
CA PHE A 6 50.07 2.02 23.40
C PHE A 6 49.83 1.94 24.93
N ALA A 7 49.17 2.95 25.48
CA ALA A 7 48.67 2.92 26.84
C ALA A 7 47.36 2.15 26.91
N LEU A 8 47.38 1.03 27.64
CA LEU A 8 46.22 0.16 27.87
C LEU A 8 45.41 0.77 29.02
N ILE A 9 44.24 1.35 28.75
CA ILE A 9 43.31 1.84 29.77
C ILE A 9 42.34 0.70 30.08
N LEU A 10 42.46 0.11 31.26
CA LEU A 10 41.52 -0.85 31.86
C LEU A 10 40.31 -0.07 32.43
N PRO A 11 39.06 -0.37 32.04
CA PRO A 11 37.91 0.14 32.79
C PRO A 11 37.66 -0.72 34.04
N VAL A 12 37.66 -0.06 35.17
CA VAL A 12 37.23 -0.62 36.48
C VAL A 12 35.71 -0.81 36.40
N VAL A 13 35.25 -2.06 36.44
CA VAL A 13 33.84 -2.40 36.63
C VAL A 13 33.54 -2.35 38.14
N VAL A 14 32.83 -1.30 38.54
CA VAL A 14 32.27 -1.22 39.92
C VAL A 14 30.96 -2.01 39.92
N GLY A 15 30.96 -3.14 40.59
CA GLY A 15 29.78 -3.94 40.84
C GLY A 15 28.78 -3.23 41.74
N SER A 16 27.63 -2.88 41.25
CA SER A 16 26.49 -2.40 42.03
C SER A 16 25.44 -3.50 42.09
N GLY A 17 25.06 -3.85 43.33
CA GLY A 17 24.24 -4.99 43.69
C GLY A 17 22.88 -5.08 42.96
N LEU A 18 22.58 -6.32 42.59
CA LEU A 18 21.27 -6.76 42.13
C LEU A 18 20.27 -6.74 43.31
N VAL A 19 19.43 -5.70 43.35
CA VAL A 19 18.18 -5.77 44.11
C VAL A 19 17.12 -6.37 43.16
N LEU A 20 16.84 -7.66 43.35
CA LEU A 20 15.71 -8.34 42.72
C LEU A 20 14.40 -7.86 43.38
N GLY A 21 13.90 -6.73 42.93
CA GLY A 21 12.53 -6.34 43.18
C GLY A 21 11.63 -6.98 42.14
N ASN A 22 10.81 -7.96 42.55
CA ASN A 22 9.71 -8.48 41.79
C ASN A 22 8.73 -7.34 41.50
N ARG A 23 8.95 -6.60 40.40
CA ARG A 23 7.95 -5.74 39.79
C ARG A 23 7.21 -6.58 38.74
N GLU A 24 6.00 -7.01 39.09
CA GLU A 24 5.02 -7.39 38.07
C GLU A 24 4.90 -6.24 37.09
N ILE A 25 5.49 -6.40 35.91
CA ILE A 25 5.25 -5.51 34.76
C ILE A 25 3.84 -5.87 34.28
N LYS A 26 2.82 -5.18 34.82
CA LYS A 26 1.52 -5.12 34.15
C LYS A 26 1.76 -4.48 32.80
N ASN A 27 1.83 -5.29 31.76
CA ASN A 27 1.78 -4.85 30.38
C ASN A 27 0.36 -4.32 30.09
N GLU A 28 0.03 -3.16 30.64
CA GLU A 28 -1.06 -2.37 30.11
C GLU A 28 -0.54 -1.80 28.78
N ALA A 29 -0.90 -2.45 27.67
CA ALA A 29 -0.76 -1.86 26.34
C ALA A 29 -1.41 -0.47 26.41
N PRO A 30 -0.71 0.61 25.96
CA PRO A 30 -1.28 1.93 25.97
C PRO A 30 -2.59 1.85 25.15
N LYS A 31 -3.73 2.08 25.81
CA LYS A 31 -5.01 2.30 25.12
C LYS A 31 -4.76 3.46 24.16
N LEU A 32 -4.59 3.16 22.87
CA LEU A 32 -4.67 4.16 21.81
C LEU A 32 -6.05 4.81 21.97
N SER A 33 -6.07 5.97 22.62
CA SER A 33 -7.26 6.82 22.69
C SER A 33 -7.58 7.16 21.23
N ALA A 34 -8.74 6.70 20.76
CA ALA A 34 -9.23 7.05 19.43
C ALA A 34 -9.23 8.59 19.34
N SER A 35 -8.30 9.12 18.55
CA SER A 35 -8.19 10.56 18.34
C SER A 35 -9.53 11.05 17.76
N LYS A 36 -10.12 12.06 18.39
CA LYS A 36 -11.37 12.66 17.92
C LYS A 36 -11.21 13.02 16.43
N PRO A 37 -12.17 12.65 15.57
CA PRO A 37 -12.10 13.01 14.15
C PRO A 37 -11.96 14.52 13.99
N LEU A 38 -11.01 14.95 13.15
CA LEU A 38 -10.80 16.37 12.84
C LEU A 38 -12.07 16.98 12.24
N SER A 39 -12.44 18.17 12.67
CA SER A 39 -13.50 18.97 12.07
C SER A 39 -13.16 19.33 10.62
N ALA A 40 -14.16 19.75 9.84
CA ALA A 40 -13.94 20.18 8.46
C ALA A 40 -12.95 21.35 8.35
N ALA A 41 -13.01 22.30 9.31
CA ALA A 41 -12.10 23.43 9.37
C ALA A 41 -10.64 23.00 9.65
N GLU A 42 -10.44 22.07 10.62
CA GLU A 42 -9.12 21.53 10.94
C GLU A 42 -8.53 20.74 9.78
N ARG A 43 -9.34 19.93 9.07
CA ARG A 43 -8.91 19.22 7.86
C ARG A 43 -8.46 20.17 6.77
N LYS A 44 -9.23 21.26 6.52
CA LYS A 44 -8.87 22.28 5.53
C LYS A 44 -7.58 23.01 5.91
N ALA A 45 -7.40 23.33 7.19
CA ALA A 45 -6.19 23.98 7.69
C ALA A 45 -4.96 23.03 7.60
N ALA A 46 -5.14 21.75 7.89
CA ALA A 46 -4.09 20.73 7.76
C ALA A 46 -3.68 20.55 6.28
N LEU A 47 -4.64 20.48 5.36
CA LEU A 47 -4.37 20.39 3.93
C LEU A 47 -3.57 21.61 3.45
N LYS A 48 -4.00 22.83 3.82
CA LYS A 48 -3.30 24.07 3.44
C LYS A 48 -1.86 24.12 3.96
N ARG A 49 -1.62 23.62 5.18
CA ARG A 49 -0.26 23.49 5.72
C ARG A 49 0.58 22.48 4.94
N TRP A 50 -0.01 21.33 4.61
CA TRP A 50 0.68 20.32 3.81
C TRP A 50 1.02 20.82 2.40
N GLU A 51 0.10 21.53 1.74
CA GLU A 51 0.31 22.12 0.41
C GLU A 51 1.49 23.10 0.37
N ALA A 52 1.84 23.70 1.51
CA ALA A 52 2.99 24.60 1.65
C ALA A 52 4.32 23.85 1.91
N THR A 53 4.30 22.55 2.16
CA THR A 53 5.51 21.74 2.30
C THR A 53 6.15 21.45 0.94
N PRO A 54 7.46 21.09 0.88
CA PRO A 54 8.12 20.66 -0.34
C PRO A 54 7.37 19.53 -1.06
N ASP A 55 6.85 18.57 -0.30
CA ASP A 55 6.07 17.44 -0.85
C ASP A 55 4.74 17.90 -1.45
N GLY A 56 4.02 18.78 -0.76
CA GLY A 56 2.78 19.37 -1.26
C GLY A 56 2.98 20.19 -2.52
N ILE A 57 4.06 20.98 -2.58
CA ILE A 57 4.43 21.75 -3.78
C ILE A 57 4.74 20.82 -4.96
N ASN A 58 5.52 19.76 -4.73
CA ASN A 58 5.85 18.76 -5.76
C ASN A 58 4.61 18.02 -6.23
N TYR A 59 3.72 17.66 -5.32
CA TYR A 59 2.45 17.03 -5.65
C TYR A 59 1.59 17.94 -6.54
N LYS A 60 1.45 19.22 -6.21
CA LYS A 60 0.72 20.20 -7.02
C LYS A 60 1.32 20.39 -8.42
N LYS A 61 2.65 20.37 -8.52
CA LYS A 61 3.33 20.41 -9.83
C LYS A 61 2.99 19.16 -10.67
N TRP A 62 2.99 17.98 -10.02
CA TRP A 62 2.60 16.74 -10.69
C TRP A 62 1.12 16.77 -11.12
N GLU A 63 0.18 17.21 -10.27
CA GLU A 63 -1.24 17.35 -10.63
C GLU A 63 -1.43 18.21 -11.89
N ALA A 64 -0.65 19.28 -12.03
CA ALA A 64 -0.71 20.18 -13.16
C ALA A 64 0.01 19.65 -14.41
N SER A 65 0.83 18.61 -14.28
CA SER A 65 1.60 18.02 -15.37
C SER A 65 0.72 17.24 -16.34
N PRO A 66 1.20 16.97 -17.57
CA PRO A 66 0.49 16.10 -18.53
C PRO A 66 0.23 14.70 -17.95
N GLU A 67 1.18 14.14 -17.22
CA GLU A 67 1.08 12.81 -16.58
C GLU A 67 -0.03 12.80 -15.52
N GLY A 68 -0.01 13.76 -14.60
CA GLY A 68 -1.03 13.89 -13.56
C GLY A 68 -2.44 14.04 -14.15
N LYS A 69 -2.59 14.92 -15.13
CA LYS A 69 -3.86 15.12 -15.86
C LYS A 69 -4.34 13.83 -16.53
N LYS A 70 -3.44 13.06 -17.17
CA LYS A 70 -3.76 11.77 -17.76
C LYS A 70 -4.26 10.78 -16.72
N VAL A 71 -3.57 10.67 -15.56
CA VAL A 71 -3.97 9.80 -14.46
C VAL A 71 -5.37 10.14 -13.97
N TYR A 72 -5.67 11.41 -13.71
CA TYR A 72 -7.01 11.86 -13.30
C TYR A 72 -8.08 11.60 -14.36
N ALA A 73 -7.76 11.79 -15.65
CA ALA A 73 -8.68 11.49 -16.73
C ALA A 73 -9.02 10.00 -16.79
N SER A 74 -8.03 9.12 -16.61
CA SER A 74 -8.24 7.66 -16.57
C SER A 74 -9.06 7.24 -15.34
N GLU A 75 -8.81 7.83 -14.17
CA GLU A 75 -9.65 7.61 -12.97
C GLU A 75 -11.11 7.98 -13.22
N ALA A 76 -11.36 9.13 -13.85
CA ALA A 76 -12.71 9.60 -14.12
C ALA A 76 -13.51 8.61 -15.00
N LYS A 77 -12.86 7.94 -15.95
CA LYS A 77 -13.50 6.96 -16.85
C LYS A 77 -14.08 5.76 -16.11
N ILE A 78 -13.42 5.30 -15.03
CA ILE A 78 -13.84 4.11 -14.27
C ILE A 78 -14.65 4.43 -13.02
N ARG A 79 -14.78 5.70 -12.63
CA ARG A 79 -15.42 6.13 -11.36
C ARG A 79 -16.83 5.56 -11.16
N LYS A 80 -17.63 5.51 -12.23
CA LYS A 80 -18.99 4.92 -12.18
C LYS A 80 -18.98 3.45 -11.81
N HIS A 81 -17.99 2.68 -12.31
CA HIS A 81 -17.86 1.27 -12.02
C HIS A 81 -17.41 1.02 -10.57
N LEU A 82 -16.55 1.88 -10.03
CA LEU A 82 -16.12 1.82 -8.63
C LEU A 82 -17.30 2.07 -7.68
N SER A 83 -18.08 3.12 -7.92
CA SER A 83 -19.23 3.48 -7.09
C SER A 83 -20.32 2.40 -7.10
N ALA A 84 -20.54 1.74 -8.25
CA ALA A 84 -21.50 0.66 -8.39
C ALA A 84 -20.95 -0.73 -8.06
N PHE A 85 -19.64 -0.84 -7.78
CA PHE A 85 -18.93 -2.12 -7.64
C PHE A 85 -19.24 -3.08 -8.78
N SER A 86 -19.31 -2.55 -10.01
CA SER A 86 -19.72 -3.27 -11.21
C SER A 86 -18.52 -3.87 -11.97
N ASN A 87 -18.82 -4.78 -12.87
CA ASN A 87 -17.82 -5.42 -13.73
C ASN A 87 -17.12 -4.39 -14.62
N MET A 88 -15.81 -4.55 -14.75
CA MET A 88 -14.96 -3.89 -15.74
C MET A 88 -14.20 -4.96 -16.52
N GLU A 89 -14.31 -4.93 -17.84
CA GLU A 89 -13.48 -5.77 -18.71
C GLU A 89 -12.06 -5.20 -18.74
N ALA A 90 -11.08 -6.07 -18.60
CA ALA A 90 -9.68 -5.70 -18.59
C ALA A 90 -8.82 -6.74 -19.33
N VAL A 91 -7.70 -6.28 -19.86
CA VAL A 91 -6.67 -7.14 -20.46
C VAL A 91 -5.40 -7.00 -19.64
N VAL A 92 -4.79 -8.13 -19.25
CA VAL A 92 -3.51 -8.13 -18.54
C VAL A 92 -2.41 -7.70 -19.51
N THR A 93 -1.68 -6.62 -19.19
CA THR A 93 -0.60 -6.08 -20.04
C THR A 93 0.79 -6.41 -19.53
N ALA A 94 0.95 -6.59 -18.20
CA ALA A 94 2.18 -7.08 -17.59
C ALA A 94 1.90 -7.81 -16.28
N LEU A 95 2.72 -8.82 -15.94
CA LEU A 95 2.61 -9.61 -14.71
C LEU A 95 3.41 -9.03 -13.56
N SER A 96 4.12 -7.95 -13.79
CA SER A 96 4.90 -7.22 -12.79
C SER A 96 4.46 -5.77 -12.71
N LEU A 97 4.57 -5.20 -11.54
CA LEU A 97 4.35 -3.78 -11.30
C LEU A 97 5.55 -2.95 -11.80
N PRO A 98 5.38 -1.64 -12.03
CA PRO A 98 6.48 -0.76 -12.39
C PRO A 98 7.67 -0.89 -11.41
N PRO A 99 8.92 -0.75 -11.89
CA PRO A 99 10.12 -0.86 -11.04
C PRO A 99 10.03 0.07 -9.81
N GLY A 100 10.47 -0.43 -8.64
CA GLY A 100 10.43 0.32 -7.39
C GLY A 100 9.04 0.40 -6.74
N SER A 101 8.06 -0.31 -7.27
CA SER A 101 6.71 -0.40 -6.66
C SER A 101 6.78 -1.01 -5.26
N ARG A 102 6.01 -0.42 -4.32
CA ARG A 102 5.82 -0.92 -2.94
C ARG A 102 4.38 -1.34 -2.67
N LEU A 103 3.61 -1.60 -3.72
CA LEU A 103 2.18 -1.94 -3.62
C LEU A 103 1.92 -3.42 -3.26
N GLY A 104 2.96 -4.22 -3.07
CA GLY A 104 2.84 -5.66 -2.87
C GLY A 104 2.60 -6.40 -4.18
N PHE A 105 1.70 -7.40 -4.17
CA PHE A 105 1.36 -8.16 -5.36
C PHE A 105 0.37 -7.39 -6.24
N GLY A 106 0.60 -7.41 -7.54
CA GLY A 106 -0.28 -6.77 -8.52
C GLY A 106 0.19 -7.04 -9.95
N VAL A 107 -0.64 -6.64 -10.90
CA VAL A 107 -0.39 -6.75 -12.35
C VAL A 107 -0.76 -5.44 -13.03
N MET A 108 -0.25 -5.22 -14.23
CA MET A 108 -0.74 -4.13 -15.09
C MET A 108 -1.91 -4.63 -15.92
N VAL A 109 -2.94 -3.81 -16.02
CA VAL A 109 -4.12 -4.10 -16.84
C VAL A 109 -4.52 -2.91 -17.67
N ARG A 110 -5.16 -3.18 -18.83
CA ARG A 110 -5.77 -2.16 -19.69
C ARG A 110 -7.29 -2.25 -19.62
N ILE A 111 -7.93 -1.10 -19.34
CA ILE A 111 -9.38 -0.94 -19.32
C ILE A 111 -9.72 0.24 -20.24
N ASN A 112 -10.55 0.02 -21.25
CA ASN A 112 -10.97 1.09 -22.20
C ASN A 112 -9.76 1.91 -22.70
N ASP A 113 -8.74 1.25 -23.23
CA ASP A 113 -7.51 1.84 -23.80
C ASP A 113 -6.55 2.54 -22.82
N ASP A 114 -6.89 2.63 -21.53
CA ASP A 114 -6.00 3.16 -20.51
C ASP A 114 -5.38 2.05 -19.67
N ASP A 115 -4.10 2.24 -19.30
CA ASP A 115 -3.38 1.31 -18.43
C ASP A 115 -3.56 1.67 -16.95
N TYR A 116 -3.72 0.64 -16.11
CA TYR A 116 -3.90 0.73 -14.66
C TYR A 116 -3.01 -0.26 -13.94
N ILE A 117 -2.64 0.07 -12.72
CA ILE A 117 -2.08 -0.87 -11.78
C ILE A 117 -3.23 -1.56 -11.04
N LEU A 118 -3.39 -2.88 -11.20
CA LEU A 118 -4.32 -3.69 -10.40
C LEU A 118 -3.56 -4.25 -9.21
N SER A 119 -3.79 -3.67 -8.01
CA SER A 119 -3.07 -4.02 -6.79
C SER A 119 -3.93 -4.87 -5.86
N PHE A 120 -3.38 -5.97 -5.37
CA PHE A 120 -4.01 -6.86 -4.38
C PHE A 120 -3.50 -6.58 -2.96
N GLY A 121 -2.51 -5.67 -2.83
CA GLY A 121 -1.91 -5.28 -1.58
C GLY A 121 -0.72 -6.17 -1.17
N PRO A 122 -0.13 -5.90 0.02
CA PRO A 122 1.02 -6.66 0.49
C PRO A 122 0.63 -8.11 0.76
N LEU A 123 1.51 -9.02 0.38
CA LEU A 123 1.41 -10.41 0.81
C LEU A 123 1.57 -10.42 2.33
N LYS A 124 0.52 -10.85 3.05
CA LYS A 124 0.62 -10.98 4.50
C LYS A 124 1.61 -12.09 4.83
N SER A 125 2.61 -11.76 5.64
CA SER A 125 3.54 -12.72 6.24
C SER A 125 2.97 -13.43 7.48
N ASP A 126 1.63 -13.47 7.63
CA ASP A 126 1.00 -14.11 8.77
C ASP A 126 1.21 -15.62 8.74
N LYS A 127 1.39 -16.20 9.93
CA LYS A 127 1.74 -17.62 10.18
C LYS A 127 0.77 -18.66 9.60
N ASN A 128 -0.31 -18.24 8.96
CA ASN A 128 -1.23 -19.06 8.18
C ASN A 128 -0.95 -18.99 6.67
N LEU A 129 0.30 -19.17 6.29
CA LEU A 129 0.78 -19.15 4.89
C LEU A 129 -0.03 -20.03 3.92
N LEU A 130 -0.68 -21.08 4.41
CA LEU A 130 -1.41 -22.02 3.54
C LEU A 130 -2.72 -21.43 2.99
N SER A 131 -3.48 -20.65 3.76
CA SER A 131 -4.73 -20.04 3.27
C SER A 131 -4.47 -18.83 2.37
N VAL A 132 -3.47 -18.03 2.70
CA VAL A 132 -3.08 -16.85 1.91
C VAL A 132 -2.46 -17.26 0.58
N ASN A 133 -1.66 -18.32 0.56
CA ASN A 133 -1.11 -18.86 -0.68
C ASN A 133 -2.20 -19.34 -1.65
N ASN A 134 -3.27 -19.95 -1.15
CA ASN A 134 -4.37 -20.43 -2.01
C ASN A 134 -5.14 -19.28 -2.67
N GLU A 135 -5.36 -18.14 -1.97
CA GLU A 135 -6.04 -16.98 -2.53
C GLU A 135 -5.25 -16.32 -3.68
N PHE A 136 -3.92 -16.31 -3.59
CA PHE A 136 -3.05 -15.71 -4.61
C PHE A 136 -2.55 -16.71 -5.67
N GLN A 137 -2.57 -18.03 -5.41
CA GLN A 137 -2.09 -19.03 -6.37
C GLN A 137 -2.78 -18.93 -7.73
N GLN A 138 -4.10 -18.70 -7.73
CA GLN A 138 -4.84 -18.56 -8.98
C GLN A 138 -4.49 -17.28 -9.74
N LEU A 139 -4.17 -16.20 -9.02
CA LEU A 139 -3.68 -14.95 -9.63
C LEU A 139 -2.32 -15.12 -10.30
N HIS A 140 -1.45 -15.99 -9.77
CA HIS A 140 -0.17 -16.35 -10.42
C HIS A 140 -0.35 -17.14 -11.74
N SER A 141 -1.54 -17.67 -12.02
CA SER A 141 -1.86 -18.31 -13.30
C SER A 141 -2.22 -17.32 -14.41
N LEU A 142 -2.34 -16.03 -14.11
CA LEU A 142 -2.57 -14.99 -15.11
C LEU A 142 -1.42 -14.93 -16.10
N LYS A 143 -1.74 -14.61 -17.35
CA LYS A 143 -0.80 -14.43 -18.44
C LYS A 143 -1.02 -13.07 -19.10
N VAL A 144 0.00 -12.53 -19.74
CA VAL A 144 -0.15 -11.35 -20.60
C VAL A 144 -1.15 -11.70 -21.70
N ASN A 145 -2.04 -10.74 -22.02
CA ASN A 145 -3.16 -10.84 -22.92
C ASN A 145 -4.38 -11.63 -22.40
N ASP A 146 -4.36 -12.13 -21.14
CA ASP A 146 -5.58 -12.68 -20.54
C ASP A 146 -6.66 -11.59 -20.48
N LYS A 147 -7.87 -11.94 -20.95
CA LYS A 147 -9.08 -11.15 -20.76
C LYS A 147 -9.71 -11.53 -19.43
N ILE A 148 -9.91 -10.54 -18.57
CA ILE A 148 -10.44 -10.74 -17.22
C ILE A 148 -11.58 -9.76 -16.95
N ILE A 149 -12.46 -10.15 -16.05
CA ILE A 149 -13.46 -9.26 -15.45
C ILE A 149 -12.96 -8.91 -14.06
N ILE A 150 -12.93 -7.63 -13.74
CA ILE A 150 -12.52 -7.16 -12.42
C ILE A 150 -13.61 -6.31 -11.78
N ARG A 151 -13.62 -6.27 -10.43
CA ARG A 151 -14.35 -5.27 -9.64
C ARG A 151 -13.41 -4.65 -8.65
N SER A 152 -13.63 -3.37 -8.38
CA SER A 152 -12.87 -2.59 -7.44
C SER A 152 -13.78 -1.61 -6.70
N HIS A 153 -13.48 -1.32 -5.44
CA HIS A 153 -14.18 -0.29 -4.67
C HIS A 153 -13.38 1.01 -4.58
N SER A 154 -12.12 1.02 -4.99
CA SER A 154 -11.26 2.19 -4.84
C SER A 154 -10.26 2.36 -5.97
N VAL A 155 -9.96 3.61 -6.25
CA VAL A 155 -8.85 4.05 -7.07
C VAL A 155 -8.03 5.07 -6.30
N MET A 156 -6.73 5.02 -6.46
CA MET A 156 -5.79 5.98 -5.91
C MET A 156 -4.72 6.31 -6.94
N HIS A 157 -3.95 7.36 -6.67
CA HIS A 157 -2.82 7.76 -7.49
C HIS A 157 -1.65 8.18 -6.60
N GLU A 158 -0.46 8.04 -7.11
CA GLU A 158 0.78 8.51 -6.50
C GLU A 158 1.68 9.12 -7.58
N PRO A 159 2.35 10.25 -7.33
CA PRO A 159 3.17 10.96 -8.34
C PRO A 159 4.28 10.11 -8.98
N LYS A 160 4.73 9.06 -8.32
CA LYS A 160 5.75 8.15 -8.86
C LYS A 160 5.24 7.17 -9.92
N TYR A 161 3.92 7.08 -10.12
CA TYR A 161 3.32 6.21 -11.14
C TYR A 161 2.61 7.03 -12.19
N SER A 162 2.81 6.67 -13.44
CA SER A 162 2.09 7.25 -14.59
C SER A 162 0.71 6.60 -14.82
N TYR A 163 0.23 5.80 -13.86
CA TYR A 163 -0.99 5.01 -13.95
C TYR A 163 -1.80 5.10 -12.67
N PRO A 164 -3.14 5.15 -12.76
CA PRO A 164 -3.99 4.99 -11.57
C PRO A 164 -3.80 3.59 -10.97
N ILE A 165 -3.98 3.50 -9.65
CA ILE A 165 -3.90 2.26 -8.88
C ILE A 165 -5.30 1.88 -8.46
N ILE A 166 -5.81 0.75 -8.91
CA ILE A 166 -7.11 0.20 -8.53
C ILE A 166 -6.95 -0.99 -7.59
N SER A 167 -7.84 -1.11 -6.60
CA SER A 167 -7.84 -2.28 -5.71
C SER A 167 -8.36 -3.50 -6.46
N GLY A 168 -7.65 -4.62 -6.37
CA GLY A 168 -8.13 -5.92 -6.84
C GLY A 168 -9.05 -6.51 -5.77
N ASP A 169 -10.36 -6.42 -5.95
CA ASP A 169 -11.34 -6.97 -5.00
C ASP A 169 -12.02 -8.22 -5.54
N TYR A 170 -12.13 -8.32 -6.85
CA TYR A 170 -12.67 -9.45 -7.56
C TYR A 170 -11.98 -9.59 -8.91
N VAL A 171 -11.63 -10.82 -9.27
CA VAL A 171 -11.10 -11.16 -10.60
C VAL A 171 -11.73 -12.46 -11.08
N GLU A 172 -12.22 -12.43 -12.31
CA GLU A 172 -12.78 -13.58 -13.03
C GLU A 172 -12.06 -13.74 -14.37
N ARG A 173 -11.79 -14.98 -14.77
CA ARG A 173 -11.27 -15.35 -16.09
C ARG A 173 -12.02 -16.60 -16.56
N ASP A 174 -12.44 -16.60 -17.83
CA ASP A 174 -13.16 -17.71 -18.45
C ASP A 174 -14.41 -18.15 -17.66
N ASN A 175 -15.20 -17.18 -17.18
CA ASN A 175 -16.40 -17.34 -16.34
C ASN A 175 -16.09 -18.04 -14.99
N LYS A 176 -14.83 -18.08 -14.56
CA LYS A 176 -14.41 -18.65 -13.29
C LYS A 176 -13.78 -17.58 -12.41
N THR A 177 -14.33 -17.41 -11.19
CA THR A 177 -13.71 -16.56 -10.18
C THR A 177 -12.34 -17.10 -9.79
N ILE A 178 -11.28 -16.34 -10.03
CA ILE A 178 -9.92 -16.68 -9.65
C ILE A 178 -9.44 -15.91 -8.41
N TYR A 179 -10.13 -14.82 -8.05
CA TYR A 179 -9.85 -14.08 -6.82
C TYR A 179 -11.09 -13.35 -6.32
N LYS A 180 -11.28 -13.36 -5.02
CA LYS A 180 -12.29 -12.54 -4.34
C LYS A 180 -11.75 -12.12 -2.99
N ARG A 181 -11.65 -10.80 -2.75
CA ARG A 181 -11.19 -10.26 -1.47
C ARG A 181 -12.17 -10.60 -0.37
N VAL A 182 -11.67 -11.20 0.71
CA VAL A 182 -12.45 -11.44 1.92
C VAL A 182 -12.42 -10.18 2.79
N PRO A 183 -13.57 -9.61 3.17
CA PRO A 183 -13.61 -8.49 4.09
C PRO A 183 -12.89 -8.81 5.40
N ARG A 184 -12.08 -7.88 5.90
CA ARG A 184 -11.43 -8.07 7.21
C ARG A 184 -12.49 -7.99 8.31
N LYS A 185 -12.58 -9.02 9.15
CA LYS A 185 -13.36 -8.92 10.41
C LYS A 185 -12.67 -7.86 11.29
N GLY A 186 -13.38 -6.77 11.62
CA GLY A 186 -12.88 -5.72 12.50
C GLY A 186 -12.20 -4.50 11.85
N GLY A 187 -12.43 -4.25 10.56
CA GLY A 187 -12.15 -2.95 9.95
C GLY A 187 -13.21 -1.93 10.40
N CYS A 188 -12.75 -0.77 10.85
CA CYS A 188 -13.57 0.37 11.32
C CYS A 188 -14.66 0.71 10.37
#